data_817c49e3a7d55aea33cfe2579577cb4b
#
_entry.id   817c49e3a7d55aea33cfe2579577cb4b
#
_cell.length_a   1.000
_cell.length_b   1.000
_cell.length_c   1.000
_cell.angle_alpha   90.00
_cell.angle_beta   90.00
_cell.angle_gamma   90.00
#
_symmetry.space_group_name_H-M   'P 1'
#
loop_
_entity.id
_entity.type
_entity.pdbx_description
1 polymer ?
#
loop_
_entity_poly.entity_id
_entity_poly.type
_entity_poly.pdbx_seq_one_letter_code
_entity_poly.pdbx_strand_id
1 'polypeptide(L)'
;MMYQRLKILSIVFLFSNIALAGNEDRAGSAGSTELLINPWAQSAGWGSAGISSVNGLEAIFLNVAGLAYSEKTEIQFSRTNWLGTITGIGLNSAGFSQKVGESGVLGISFMNMNYGDIQITTTELPEGGIGTFSPSSTNFNIAYAKKFSSSISGGLNFKIVSQSISNVRAQGIGIDAGIRYVTGETENIKFAISLKNVGPPMSFSGDGLSLDMLNPSTSISIGMKQRVSTFELPSQLNIGASYDFNFNESNKLTIASTFSANSFSRDQIRGGLRYTLSSEKAMFSIVGGYVYENSLLTTDEVATALSGPSGGFSFLFPFGTNNSKIGIDYCYRQSVLGGMHSIGARINIGE
;
A
#
# COMPACT_ATOMS: atom_id res chain seq x y z
N MET A 1 37.78 5.73 -10.50
CA MET A 1 36.48 5.98 -9.83
C MET A 1 35.38 6.42 -10.76
N MET A 2 35.54 7.39 -11.65
CA MET A 2 34.51 7.88 -12.58
C MET A 2 34.04 6.82 -13.60
N TYR A 3 34.92 5.95 -14.08
CA TYR A 3 34.61 4.88 -15.06
C TYR A 3 33.76 3.74 -14.50
N GLN A 4 33.86 3.42 -13.22
CA GLN A 4 33.01 2.42 -12.57
C GLN A 4 31.60 2.97 -12.30
N ARG A 5 31.49 4.27 -12.01
CA ARG A 5 30.18 4.94 -11.82
C ARG A 5 29.37 5.03 -13.12
N LEU A 6 30.06 5.19 -14.28
CA LEU A 6 29.42 5.18 -15.59
C LEU A 6 28.89 3.78 -15.96
N LYS A 7 29.59 2.71 -15.57
CA LYS A 7 29.13 1.33 -15.82
C LYS A 7 27.88 0.97 -15.02
N ILE A 8 27.72 1.48 -13.82
CA ILE A 8 26.52 1.27 -13.00
C ILE A 8 25.33 2.03 -13.59
N LEU A 9 25.54 3.25 -14.09
CA LEU A 9 24.50 4.02 -14.79
C LEU A 9 24.06 3.35 -16.09
N SER A 10 24.98 2.72 -16.83
CA SER A 10 24.67 1.98 -18.06
C SER A 10 23.88 0.68 -17.80
N ILE A 11 24.06 0.03 -16.67
CA ILE A 11 23.28 -1.16 -16.28
C ILE A 11 21.84 -0.80 -15.95
N VAL A 12 21.59 0.36 -15.34
CA VAL A 12 20.25 0.86 -15.07
C VAL A 12 19.50 1.21 -16.37
N PHE A 13 20.21 1.63 -17.41
CA PHE A 13 19.61 1.95 -18.73
C PHE A 13 19.38 0.71 -19.62
N LEU A 14 20.02 -0.41 -19.36
CA LEU A 14 19.86 -1.66 -20.14
C LEU A 14 18.60 -2.48 -19.77
N PHE A 15 17.92 -2.11 -18.68
CA PHE A 15 16.62 -2.67 -18.32
C PHE A 15 15.42 -2.03 -19.03
N SER A 16 15.64 -1.16 -20.01
CA SER A 16 14.57 -0.48 -20.77
C SER A 16 13.90 -1.34 -21.86
N ASN A 17 14.29 -2.61 -22.05
CA ASN A 17 13.42 -3.59 -22.72
C ASN A 17 12.52 -4.20 -21.63
N ILE A 18 11.55 -3.44 -21.21
CA ILE A 18 10.57 -3.83 -20.21
C ILE A 18 9.78 -4.99 -20.79
N ALA A 19 9.98 -6.17 -20.26
CA ALA A 19 9.05 -7.27 -20.45
C ALA A 19 7.71 -6.79 -19.84
N LEU A 20 6.74 -6.49 -20.68
CA LEU A 20 5.37 -6.22 -20.26
C LEU A 20 4.86 -7.53 -19.65
N ALA A 21 4.78 -7.60 -18.33
CA ALA A 21 4.34 -8.78 -17.59
C ALA A 21 2.92 -8.59 -17.06
N GLY A 22 2.39 -7.36 -17.11
CA GLY A 22 1.02 -7.03 -16.74
C GLY A 22 0.01 -7.67 -17.69
N ASN A 23 -1.14 -8.05 -17.16
CA ASN A 23 -2.20 -8.66 -17.95
C ASN A 23 -3.34 -7.64 -18.13
N GLU A 24 -3.24 -6.82 -19.17
CA GLU A 24 -4.23 -5.81 -19.53
C GLU A 24 -5.59 -6.43 -19.85
N ASP A 25 -5.62 -7.63 -20.43
CA ASP A 25 -6.85 -8.36 -20.78
C ASP A 25 -7.68 -8.74 -19.55
N ARG A 26 -7.05 -8.79 -18.37
CA ARG A 26 -7.70 -9.05 -17.09
C ARG A 26 -7.98 -7.80 -16.26
N ALA A 27 -7.77 -6.61 -16.82
CA ALA A 27 -8.01 -5.35 -16.13
C ALA A 27 -9.48 -5.28 -15.67
N GLY A 28 -9.67 -4.95 -14.38
CA GLY A 28 -11.00 -4.87 -13.75
C GLY A 28 -11.62 -6.21 -13.32
N SER A 29 -10.94 -7.35 -13.54
CA SER A 29 -11.46 -8.67 -13.13
C SER A 29 -11.10 -9.06 -11.69
N ALA A 30 -10.20 -8.34 -11.03
CA ALA A 30 -9.92 -8.51 -9.61
C ALA A 30 -10.90 -7.69 -8.75
N GLY A 31 -11.21 -8.22 -7.57
CA GLY A 31 -11.83 -7.47 -6.49
C GLY A 31 -10.79 -6.95 -5.49
N SER A 32 -11.26 -6.30 -4.45
CA SER A 32 -10.42 -5.79 -3.33
C SER A 32 -9.25 -4.92 -3.79
N THR A 33 -9.44 -4.09 -4.82
CA THR A 33 -8.39 -3.25 -5.41
C THR A 33 -7.85 -2.20 -4.44
N GLU A 34 -8.54 -1.89 -3.35
CA GLU A 34 -8.07 -1.09 -2.24
C GLU A 34 -6.79 -1.65 -1.59
N LEU A 35 -6.51 -2.95 -1.74
CA LEU A 35 -5.26 -3.58 -1.29
C LEU A 35 -4.01 -3.07 -2.02
N LEU A 36 -4.18 -2.37 -3.15
CA LEU A 36 -3.09 -1.72 -3.89
C LEU A 36 -2.82 -0.29 -3.39
N ILE A 37 -3.72 0.29 -2.57
CA ILE A 37 -3.59 1.64 -2.05
C ILE A 37 -2.64 1.65 -0.85
N ASN A 38 -1.55 2.42 -0.94
CA ASN A 38 -0.65 2.59 0.19
C ASN A 38 -1.29 3.50 1.26
N PRO A 39 -1.54 2.98 2.47
CA PRO A 39 -2.22 3.73 3.51
C PRO A 39 -1.31 4.69 4.29
N TRP A 40 0.02 4.58 4.12
CA TRP A 40 0.99 5.29 4.94
C TRP A 40 1.49 6.56 4.27
N ALA A 41 1.37 7.69 4.95
CA ALA A 41 1.65 9.00 4.37
C ALA A 41 3.09 9.14 3.89
N GLN A 42 4.09 8.74 4.66
CA GLN A 42 5.49 8.92 4.30
C GLN A 42 5.85 8.13 3.04
N SER A 43 5.54 6.84 2.98
CA SER A 43 5.89 6.00 1.84
C SER A 43 5.01 6.27 0.62
N ALA A 44 3.77 6.73 0.80
CA ALA A 44 2.93 7.19 -0.30
C ALA A 44 3.49 8.46 -0.96
N GLY A 45 4.11 9.35 -0.17
CA GLY A 45 4.65 10.61 -0.64
C GLY A 45 5.77 10.51 -1.67
N TRP A 46 6.50 9.40 -1.71
CA TRP A 46 7.47 9.14 -2.76
C TRP A 46 7.04 8.04 -3.75
N GLY A 47 5.73 7.97 -4.01
CA GLY A 47 5.15 7.10 -5.02
C GLY A 47 5.21 5.62 -4.68
N SER A 48 5.43 5.26 -3.41
CA SER A 48 5.66 3.87 -2.99
C SER A 48 6.86 3.20 -3.71
N ALA A 49 7.82 4.00 -4.19
CA ALA A 49 9.00 3.51 -4.91
C ALA A 49 10.03 2.82 -3.99
N GLY A 50 9.91 3.00 -2.69
CA GLY A 50 10.91 2.61 -1.70
C GLY A 50 10.78 1.19 -1.16
N ILE A 51 10.36 0.20 -1.91
CA ILE A 51 10.22 -1.18 -1.40
C ILE A 51 11.53 -1.79 -0.88
N SER A 52 12.66 -1.32 -1.40
CA SER A 52 14.01 -1.76 -0.98
C SER A 52 14.56 -1.00 0.23
N SER A 53 14.01 0.18 0.55
CA SER A 53 14.53 1.08 1.58
C SER A 53 13.52 1.44 2.67
N VAL A 54 12.27 0.97 2.56
CA VAL A 54 11.27 1.14 3.61
C VAL A 54 11.68 0.37 4.86
N ASN A 55 11.50 0.99 6.02
CA ASN A 55 11.77 0.40 7.33
C ASN A 55 10.53 0.54 8.20
N GLY A 56 10.44 -0.32 9.22
CA GLY A 56 9.41 -0.21 10.23
C GLY A 56 8.05 -0.66 9.74
N LEU A 57 7.02 -0.12 10.35
CA LEU A 57 5.64 -0.55 10.22
C LEU A 57 5.08 -0.37 8.81
N GLU A 58 5.50 0.66 8.07
CA GLU A 58 5.09 0.88 6.68
C GLU A 58 5.52 -0.25 5.74
N ALA A 59 6.55 -1.01 6.13
CA ALA A 59 7.05 -2.15 5.36
C ALA A 59 6.02 -3.29 5.27
N ILE A 60 5.10 -3.44 6.21
CA ILE A 60 4.03 -4.44 6.14
C ILE A 60 3.25 -4.30 4.83
N PHE A 61 3.04 -3.07 4.38
CA PHE A 61 2.32 -2.81 3.12
C PHE A 61 3.21 -2.91 1.89
N LEU A 62 4.45 -2.40 1.93
CA LEU A 62 5.31 -2.30 0.74
C LEU A 62 6.15 -3.56 0.50
N ASN A 63 6.98 -3.91 1.48
CA ASN A 63 7.84 -5.09 1.49
C ASN A 63 8.09 -5.50 2.94
N VAL A 64 7.44 -6.55 3.36
CA VAL A 64 7.44 -7.01 4.75
C VAL A 64 8.84 -7.28 5.32
N ALA A 65 9.86 -7.55 4.48
CA ALA A 65 11.24 -7.69 4.93
C ALA A 65 11.80 -6.43 5.62
N GLY A 66 11.28 -5.24 5.27
CA GLY A 66 11.66 -3.97 5.89
C GLY A 66 11.18 -3.82 7.34
N LEU A 67 10.20 -4.60 7.77
CA LEU A 67 9.74 -4.65 9.15
C LEU A 67 10.85 -5.11 10.11
N ALA A 68 11.79 -5.93 9.66
CA ALA A 68 12.95 -6.36 10.44
C ALA A 68 13.89 -5.22 10.89
N TYR A 69 13.69 -4.02 10.35
CA TYR A 69 14.43 -2.79 10.68
C TYR A 69 13.62 -1.82 11.54
N SER A 70 12.51 -2.28 12.14
CA SER A 70 11.76 -1.50 13.12
C SER A 70 12.59 -1.15 14.33
N GLU A 71 12.27 -0.04 14.96
CA GLU A 71 12.68 0.31 16.32
C GLU A 71 12.12 -0.74 17.29
N LYS A 72 12.41 -0.64 18.61
CA LYS A 72 11.94 -1.63 19.60
C LYS A 72 10.42 -1.79 19.58
N THR A 73 9.70 -0.67 19.56
CA THR A 73 8.25 -0.62 19.45
C THR A 73 7.86 0.54 18.53
N GLU A 74 6.99 0.31 17.58
CA GLU A 74 6.45 1.36 16.75
C GLU A 74 4.91 1.32 16.77
N ILE A 75 4.31 2.50 16.85
CA ILE A 75 2.86 2.72 16.71
C ILE A 75 2.68 3.77 15.62
N GLN A 76 1.80 3.52 14.67
CA GLN A 76 1.55 4.45 13.58
C GLN A 76 0.06 4.51 13.25
N PHE A 77 -0.40 5.73 12.95
CA PHE A 77 -1.75 6.02 12.44
C PHE A 77 -1.64 6.82 11.17
N SER A 78 -2.56 6.61 10.26
CA SER A 78 -2.66 7.42 9.04
C SER A 78 -4.11 7.56 8.60
N ARG A 79 -4.45 8.73 8.07
CA ARG A 79 -5.72 9.00 7.41
C ARG A 79 -5.48 9.60 6.04
N THR A 80 -6.14 9.06 5.04
CA THR A 80 -6.12 9.55 3.66
C THR A 80 -7.53 9.90 3.21
N ASN A 81 -7.70 11.11 2.68
CA ASN A 81 -8.87 11.48 1.91
C ASN A 81 -8.64 11.01 0.47
N TRP A 82 -9.37 9.98 0.05
CA TRP A 82 -9.18 9.34 -1.25
C TRP A 82 -10.00 10.05 -2.32
N LEU A 83 -9.37 10.33 -3.47
CA LEU A 83 -9.99 11.01 -4.62
C LEU A 83 -10.57 12.40 -4.30
N GLY A 84 -9.99 13.11 -3.34
CA GLY A 84 -10.41 14.44 -2.91
C GLY A 84 -11.39 14.45 -1.74
N THR A 85 -11.60 15.64 -1.19
CA THR A 85 -12.44 15.83 0.01
C THR A 85 -13.93 15.73 -0.28
N ILE A 86 -14.34 15.91 -1.53
CA ILE A 86 -15.75 15.95 -1.96
C ILE A 86 -16.36 14.55 -2.04
N THR A 87 -15.54 13.52 -2.30
CA THR A 87 -16.01 12.14 -2.48
C THR A 87 -16.55 11.49 -1.20
N GLY A 88 -16.15 12.00 -0.03
CA GLY A 88 -16.45 11.38 1.25
C GLY A 88 -15.68 10.06 1.50
N ILE A 89 -14.85 9.60 0.55
CA ILE A 89 -14.10 8.35 0.67
C ILE A 89 -12.89 8.57 1.58
N GLY A 90 -12.83 7.80 2.66
CA GLY A 90 -11.78 7.89 3.65
C GLY A 90 -11.08 6.56 3.86
N LEU A 91 -9.74 6.59 3.94
CA LEU A 91 -8.90 5.47 4.29
C LEU A 91 -8.24 5.75 5.64
N ASN A 92 -8.50 4.92 6.63
CA ASN A 92 -7.89 5.01 7.95
C ASN A 92 -7.02 3.78 8.18
N SER A 93 -5.85 3.98 8.78
CA SER A 93 -4.91 2.91 9.07
C SER A 93 -4.28 3.09 10.42
N ALA A 94 -4.05 1.98 11.09
CA ALA A 94 -3.36 1.89 12.36
C ALA A 94 -2.42 0.69 12.34
N GLY A 95 -1.32 0.78 13.07
CA GLY A 95 -0.41 -0.34 13.16
C GLY A 95 0.45 -0.28 14.41
N PHE A 96 0.97 -1.45 14.75
CA PHE A 96 1.85 -1.69 15.88
C PHE A 96 2.92 -2.70 15.48
N SER A 97 4.16 -2.45 15.85
CA SER A 97 5.23 -3.44 15.72
C SER A 97 6.08 -3.51 16.98
N GLN A 98 6.60 -4.71 17.23
CA GLN A 98 7.42 -5.01 18.40
C GLN A 98 8.56 -5.94 18.03
N LYS A 99 9.79 -5.60 18.42
CA LYS A 99 10.91 -6.52 18.34
C LYS A 99 10.68 -7.73 19.22
N VAL A 100 10.97 -8.92 18.68
CA VAL A 100 10.86 -10.21 19.36
C VAL A 100 12.19 -10.95 19.19
N GLY A 101 12.88 -11.17 20.29
CA GLY A 101 14.24 -11.70 20.25
C GLY A 101 15.25 -10.73 19.65
N GLU A 102 16.40 -11.22 19.19
CA GLU A 102 17.51 -10.39 18.72
C GLU A 102 17.32 -9.85 17.29
N SER A 103 16.65 -10.59 16.41
CA SER A 103 16.61 -10.31 14.97
C SER A 103 15.21 -10.33 14.37
N GLY A 104 14.19 -10.70 15.13
CA GLY A 104 12.80 -10.81 14.68
C GLY A 104 11.95 -9.61 15.09
N VAL A 105 10.93 -9.31 14.30
CA VAL A 105 9.90 -8.30 14.57
C VAL A 105 8.54 -8.84 14.21
N LEU A 106 7.59 -8.72 15.14
CA LEU A 106 6.17 -8.93 14.90
C LEU A 106 5.50 -7.60 14.64
N GLY A 107 4.59 -7.57 13.69
CA GLY A 107 3.79 -6.39 13.36
C GLY A 107 2.34 -6.76 13.14
N ILE A 108 1.45 -5.88 13.52
CA ILE A 108 0.04 -5.93 13.17
C ILE A 108 -0.36 -4.60 12.53
N SER A 109 -1.22 -4.64 11.55
CA SER A 109 -1.79 -3.42 10.99
C SER A 109 -3.24 -3.64 10.58
N PHE A 110 -3.97 -2.56 10.65
CA PHE A 110 -5.38 -2.49 10.29
C PHE A 110 -5.57 -1.35 9.30
N MET A 111 -6.35 -1.60 8.26
CA MET A 111 -6.74 -0.62 7.26
C MET A 111 -8.24 -0.72 7.04
N ASN A 112 -8.92 0.41 7.07
CA ASN A 112 -10.34 0.49 6.76
C ASN A 112 -10.58 1.60 5.74
N MET A 113 -11.23 1.26 4.65
CA MET A 113 -11.71 2.18 3.63
C MET A 113 -13.23 2.28 3.74
N ASN A 114 -13.71 3.49 3.96
CA ASN A 114 -15.13 3.83 3.97
C ASN A 114 -15.43 4.58 2.67
N TYR A 115 -16.47 4.15 1.96
CA TYR A 115 -16.85 4.72 0.67
C TYR A 115 -17.91 5.82 0.77
N GLY A 116 -18.21 6.28 1.99
CA GLY A 116 -19.26 7.26 2.24
C GLY A 116 -20.65 6.62 2.38
N ASP A 117 -21.64 7.47 2.65
CA ASP A 117 -23.01 7.05 2.80
C ASP A 117 -23.75 7.12 1.46
N ILE A 118 -24.41 6.03 1.12
CA ILE A 118 -25.23 5.90 -0.10
C ILE A 118 -26.70 5.84 0.32
N GLN A 119 -27.55 6.65 -0.29
CA GLN A 119 -28.96 6.67 0.00
C GLN A 119 -29.64 5.38 -0.50
N ILE A 120 -30.52 4.84 0.34
CA ILE A 120 -31.39 3.75 -0.06
C ILE A 120 -32.54 4.34 -0.89
N THR A 121 -32.69 3.85 -2.11
CA THR A 121 -33.76 4.26 -3.02
C THR A 121 -34.62 3.05 -3.42
N THR A 122 -35.88 3.29 -3.72
CA THR A 122 -36.80 2.30 -4.26
C THR A 122 -37.49 2.84 -5.50
N THR A 123 -38.19 2.00 -6.23
CA THR A 123 -38.99 2.43 -7.38
C THR A 123 -40.08 3.45 -7.01
N GLU A 124 -40.56 3.39 -5.77
CA GLU A 124 -41.59 4.32 -5.27
C GLU A 124 -40.98 5.59 -4.68
N LEU A 125 -39.75 5.54 -4.18
CA LEU A 125 -39.00 6.65 -3.59
C LEU A 125 -37.61 6.78 -4.22
N PRO A 126 -37.53 7.20 -5.49
CA PRO A 126 -36.25 7.30 -6.22
C PRO A 126 -35.32 8.38 -5.67
N GLU A 127 -35.89 9.40 -4.99
CA GLU A 127 -35.12 10.48 -4.35
C GLU A 127 -34.51 10.07 -3.00
N GLY A 128 -34.79 8.84 -2.54
CA GLY A 128 -34.30 8.36 -1.23
C GLY A 128 -35.20 8.76 -0.06
N GLY A 129 -34.58 9.06 1.10
CA GLY A 129 -35.33 9.44 2.31
C GLY A 129 -35.72 8.27 3.21
N ILE A 130 -35.38 7.02 2.85
CA ILE A 130 -35.64 5.80 3.62
C ILE A 130 -34.50 5.53 4.63
N GLY A 131 -33.27 5.87 4.26
CA GLY A 131 -32.05 5.65 5.04
C GLY A 131 -30.81 5.63 4.17
N THR A 132 -29.66 5.31 4.77
CA THR A 132 -28.38 5.17 4.08
C THR A 132 -27.72 3.85 4.44
N PHE A 133 -26.81 3.41 3.58
CA PHE A 133 -25.85 2.34 3.88
C PHE A 133 -24.45 2.79 3.50
N SER A 134 -23.42 2.30 4.20
CA SER A 134 -22.03 2.70 4.00
C SER A 134 -21.19 1.48 3.61
N PRO A 135 -20.84 1.33 2.33
CA PRO A 135 -19.91 0.28 1.94
C PRO A 135 -18.56 0.48 2.62
N SER A 136 -17.91 -0.61 2.99
CA SER A 136 -16.59 -0.56 3.61
C SER A 136 -15.73 -1.75 3.22
N SER A 137 -14.42 -1.50 3.20
CA SER A 137 -13.43 -2.55 3.04
C SER A 137 -12.44 -2.49 4.21
N THR A 138 -12.13 -3.63 4.76
CA THR A 138 -11.24 -3.79 5.92
C THR A 138 -10.16 -4.80 5.60
N ASN A 139 -8.93 -4.46 5.95
CA ASN A 139 -7.78 -5.35 5.83
C ASN A 139 -7.04 -5.39 7.16
N PHE A 140 -6.91 -6.58 7.73
CA PHE A 140 -6.14 -6.84 8.94
C PHE A 140 -4.92 -7.69 8.59
N ASN A 141 -3.74 -7.28 9.07
CA ASN A 141 -2.46 -7.89 8.76
C ASN A 141 -1.76 -8.35 10.03
N ILE A 142 -1.16 -9.53 9.96
CA ILE A 142 -0.23 -10.06 10.97
C ILE A 142 1.06 -10.41 10.24
N ALA A 143 2.14 -9.70 10.56
CA ALA A 143 3.41 -9.81 9.87
C ALA A 143 4.53 -10.25 10.81
N TYR A 144 5.43 -11.06 10.28
CA TYR A 144 6.68 -11.39 10.93
C TYR A 144 7.83 -11.20 9.95
N ALA A 145 8.87 -10.51 10.39
CA ALA A 145 10.10 -10.34 9.62
C ALA A 145 11.33 -10.59 10.48
N LYS A 146 12.41 -11.04 9.83
CA LYS A 146 13.66 -11.37 10.48
C LYS A 146 14.86 -10.95 9.64
N LYS A 147 15.92 -10.49 10.31
CA LYS A 147 17.26 -10.38 9.73
C LYS A 147 17.94 -11.74 9.79
N PHE A 148 18.20 -12.35 8.65
CA PHE A 148 18.92 -13.63 8.54
C PHE A 148 20.44 -13.43 8.62
N SER A 149 20.92 -12.30 8.12
CA SER A 149 22.30 -11.85 8.20
C SER A 149 22.36 -10.31 8.22
N SER A 150 23.56 -9.74 8.26
CA SER A 150 23.75 -8.29 8.08
C SER A 150 23.18 -7.76 6.75
N SER A 151 23.23 -8.60 5.71
CA SER A 151 22.82 -8.20 4.36
C SER A 151 21.41 -8.64 3.96
N ILE A 152 20.87 -9.71 4.58
CA ILE A 152 19.61 -10.31 4.11
C ILE A 152 18.56 -10.27 5.21
N SER A 153 17.41 -9.74 4.86
CA SER A 153 16.17 -9.83 5.65
C SER A 153 15.02 -10.36 4.83
N GLY A 154 14.06 -10.98 5.48
CA GLY A 154 12.86 -11.49 4.85
C GLY A 154 11.70 -11.48 5.81
N GLY A 155 10.49 -11.59 5.27
CA GLY A 155 9.28 -11.60 6.08
C GLY A 155 8.08 -12.16 5.34
N LEU A 156 7.06 -12.47 6.13
CA LEU A 156 5.74 -12.92 5.69
C LEU A 156 4.67 -12.08 6.36
N ASN A 157 3.58 -11.85 5.65
CA ASN A 157 2.41 -11.14 6.13
C ASN A 157 1.15 -11.94 5.79
N PHE A 158 0.34 -12.23 6.79
CA PHE A 158 -0.98 -12.81 6.62
C PHE A 158 -2.03 -11.71 6.66
N LYS A 159 -2.96 -11.77 5.70
CA LYS A 159 -4.04 -10.80 5.55
C LYS A 159 -5.39 -11.45 5.73
N ILE A 160 -6.27 -10.76 6.42
CA ILE A 160 -7.71 -11.04 6.44
C ILE A 160 -8.38 -9.85 5.78
N VAL A 161 -9.06 -10.10 4.67
CA VAL A 161 -9.74 -9.08 3.87
C VAL A 161 -11.23 -9.26 4.03
N SER A 162 -11.96 -8.19 4.28
CA SER A 162 -13.42 -8.19 4.40
C SER A 162 -14.00 -6.97 3.68
N GLN A 163 -14.90 -7.20 2.77
CA GLN A 163 -15.70 -6.17 2.12
C GLN A 163 -17.17 -6.33 2.51
N SER A 164 -17.84 -5.23 2.83
CA SER A 164 -19.27 -5.25 3.15
C SER A 164 -20.00 -4.14 2.42
N ILE A 165 -21.17 -4.47 1.93
CA ILE A 165 -22.11 -3.54 1.31
C ILE A 165 -23.53 -3.94 1.72
N SER A 166 -24.21 -3.06 2.44
CA SER A 166 -25.54 -3.38 3.00
C SER A 166 -25.56 -4.76 3.71
N ASN A 167 -26.36 -5.68 3.24
CA ASN A 167 -26.58 -7.01 3.82
C ASN A 167 -25.73 -8.11 3.18
N VAL A 168 -24.69 -7.77 2.40
CA VAL A 168 -23.78 -8.73 1.77
C VAL A 168 -22.34 -8.48 2.20
N ARG A 169 -21.57 -9.55 2.32
CA ARG A 169 -20.18 -9.52 2.72
C ARG A 169 -19.35 -10.52 1.91
N ALA A 170 -18.14 -10.11 1.54
CA ALA A 170 -17.10 -11.00 1.04
C ALA A 170 -15.93 -11.03 2.05
N GLN A 171 -15.41 -12.22 2.32
CA GLN A 171 -14.25 -12.41 3.18
C GLN A 171 -13.23 -13.31 2.51
N GLY A 172 -11.96 -13.04 2.70
CA GLY A 172 -10.86 -13.82 2.18
C GLY A 172 -9.59 -13.65 2.99
N ILE A 173 -8.62 -14.47 2.63
CA ILE A 173 -7.30 -14.45 3.21
C ILE A 173 -6.28 -14.25 2.10
N GLY A 174 -5.18 -13.57 2.43
CA GLY A 174 -4.05 -13.37 1.52
C GLY A 174 -2.72 -13.49 2.24
N ILE A 175 -1.68 -13.70 1.48
CA ILE A 175 -0.30 -13.77 1.98
C ILE A 175 0.55 -12.82 1.15
N ASP A 176 1.43 -12.08 1.83
CA ASP A 176 2.55 -11.39 1.21
C ASP A 176 3.86 -11.99 1.69
N ALA A 177 4.84 -11.99 0.80
CA ALA A 177 6.21 -12.38 1.11
C ALA A 177 7.18 -11.32 0.60
N GLY A 178 8.28 -11.12 1.31
CA GLY A 178 9.28 -10.16 0.90
C GLY A 178 10.69 -10.53 1.32
N ILE A 179 11.64 -10.14 0.47
CA ILE A 179 13.08 -10.28 0.73
C ILE A 179 13.73 -8.93 0.43
N ARG A 180 14.74 -8.60 1.22
CA ARG A 180 15.59 -7.43 1.02
C ARG A 180 17.06 -7.83 1.16
N TYR A 181 17.86 -7.35 0.23
CA TYR A 181 19.30 -7.49 0.23
C TYR A 181 19.97 -6.13 0.31
N VAL A 182 20.88 -5.95 1.26
CA VAL A 182 21.64 -4.72 1.50
C VAL A 182 23.10 -4.99 1.23
N THR A 183 23.77 -4.12 0.50
CA THR A 183 25.18 -4.25 0.12
C THR A 183 25.84 -2.87 -0.05
N GLY A 184 27.11 -2.87 -0.41
CA GLY A 184 27.93 -1.65 -0.49
C GLY A 184 28.75 -1.40 0.78
N GLU A 185 29.83 -0.63 0.68
CA GLU A 185 30.75 -0.37 1.79
C GLU A 185 30.06 0.31 2.99
N THR A 186 29.02 1.11 2.73
CA THR A 186 28.23 1.83 3.74
C THR A 186 26.75 1.39 3.76
N GLU A 187 26.45 0.15 3.34
CA GLU A 187 25.09 -0.37 3.23
C GLU A 187 24.15 0.49 2.36
N ASN A 188 24.73 1.17 1.39
CA ASN A 188 24.07 2.18 0.59
C ASN A 188 23.33 1.66 -0.63
N ILE A 189 23.53 0.40 -1.01
CA ILE A 189 22.83 -0.25 -2.14
C ILE A 189 21.83 -1.27 -1.58
N LYS A 190 20.59 -1.17 -2.01
CA LYS A 190 19.55 -2.06 -1.52
C LYS A 190 18.72 -2.57 -2.67
N PHE A 191 18.46 -3.86 -2.66
CA PHE A 191 17.56 -4.54 -3.59
C PHE A 191 16.43 -5.21 -2.82
N ALA A 192 15.27 -5.34 -3.44
CA ALA A 192 14.14 -6.02 -2.83
C ALA A 192 13.22 -6.66 -3.87
N ILE A 193 12.61 -7.75 -3.44
CA ILE A 193 11.51 -8.41 -4.14
C ILE A 193 10.39 -8.58 -3.14
N SER A 194 9.16 -8.26 -3.53
CA SER A 194 7.97 -8.55 -2.75
C SER A 194 6.84 -9.10 -3.63
N LEU A 195 6.21 -10.15 -3.15
CA LEU A 195 5.00 -10.73 -3.71
C LEU A 195 3.84 -10.41 -2.78
N LYS A 196 2.75 -9.85 -3.30
CA LYS A 196 1.63 -9.34 -2.50
C LYS A 196 0.31 -9.93 -2.93
N ASN A 197 -0.61 -10.01 -1.99
CA ASN A 197 -2.02 -10.34 -2.21
C ASN A 197 -2.25 -11.71 -2.87
N VAL A 198 -1.47 -12.70 -2.53
CA VAL A 198 -1.66 -14.07 -3.00
C VAL A 198 -2.65 -14.78 -2.09
N GLY A 199 -3.76 -15.24 -2.64
CA GLY A 199 -4.81 -15.91 -1.86
C GLY A 199 -5.88 -16.56 -2.72
N PRO A 200 -6.78 -17.34 -2.12
CA PRO A 200 -7.90 -17.92 -2.83
C PRO A 200 -8.88 -16.84 -3.29
N PRO A 201 -9.70 -17.12 -4.31
CA PRO A 201 -10.76 -16.22 -4.73
C PRO A 201 -11.80 -15.99 -3.62
N MET A 202 -12.37 -14.80 -3.62
CA MET A 202 -13.45 -14.37 -2.73
C MET A 202 -14.79 -14.37 -3.44
N SER A 203 -15.89 -14.42 -2.68
CA SER A 203 -17.24 -14.21 -3.20
C SER A 203 -18.13 -13.53 -2.15
N PHE A 204 -19.09 -12.75 -2.63
CA PHE A 204 -20.09 -12.16 -1.75
C PHE A 204 -21.12 -13.19 -1.30
N SER A 205 -21.58 -13.05 -0.07
CA SER A 205 -22.64 -13.84 0.55
C SER A 205 -23.44 -12.96 1.52
N GLY A 206 -24.66 -13.33 1.78
CA GLY A 206 -25.54 -12.61 2.73
C GLY A 206 -27.00 -12.62 2.27
N ASP A 207 -27.87 -12.09 3.14
CA ASP A 207 -29.32 -12.08 2.92
C ASP A 207 -29.74 -11.14 1.79
N GLY A 208 -28.94 -10.11 1.49
CA GLY A 208 -29.16 -9.21 0.35
C GLY A 208 -29.11 -9.90 -1.03
N LEU A 209 -28.67 -11.16 -1.09
CA LEU A 209 -28.68 -11.97 -2.30
C LEU A 209 -29.91 -12.89 -2.37
N SER A 210 -30.82 -12.81 -1.40
CA SER A 210 -32.05 -13.61 -1.37
C SER A 210 -33.18 -12.83 -2.03
N LEU A 211 -33.94 -13.51 -2.88
CA LEU A 211 -35.10 -12.99 -3.60
C LEU A 211 -36.28 -13.91 -3.39
N ASP A 212 -37.42 -13.35 -3.06
CA ASP A 212 -38.69 -14.10 -3.04
C ASP A 212 -39.31 -14.04 -4.42
N MET A 213 -39.50 -15.21 -5.03
CA MET A 213 -40.15 -15.37 -6.32
C MET A 213 -41.43 -16.15 -6.17
N LEU A 214 -42.52 -15.65 -6.74
CA LEU A 214 -43.77 -16.37 -6.86
C LEU A 214 -43.63 -17.47 -7.91
N ASN A 215 -43.90 -18.72 -7.51
CA ASN A 215 -44.02 -19.80 -8.48
C ASN A 215 -45.31 -19.59 -9.29
N PRO A 216 -45.22 -19.40 -10.62
CA PRO A 216 -46.38 -19.09 -11.44
C PRO A 216 -47.46 -20.18 -11.43
N SER A 217 -47.08 -21.45 -11.16
CA SER A 217 -48.00 -22.60 -11.18
C SER A 217 -48.74 -22.84 -9.86
N THR A 218 -48.14 -22.40 -8.74
CA THR A 218 -48.69 -22.69 -7.41
C THR A 218 -49.02 -21.45 -6.60
N SER A 219 -48.65 -20.24 -7.08
CA SER A 219 -48.79 -18.97 -6.35
C SER A 219 -48.10 -18.97 -4.98
N ILE A 220 -47.16 -19.89 -4.75
CA ILE A 220 -46.41 -19.99 -3.50
C ILE A 220 -45.12 -19.18 -3.68
N SER A 221 -44.80 -18.33 -2.70
CA SER A 221 -43.52 -17.64 -2.65
C SER A 221 -42.42 -18.64 -2.31
N ILE A 222 -41.34 -18.64 -3.13
CA ILE A 222 -40.16 -19.47 -2.95
C ILE A 222 -38.98 -18.53 -2.79
N GLY A 223 -38.26 -18.64 -1.67
CA GLY A 223 -37.02 -17.96 -1.45
C GLY A 223 -35.92 -18.54 -2.36
N MET A 224 -35.35 -17.69 -3.22
CA MET A 224 -34.25 -18.06 -4.11
C MET A 224 -33.00 -17.24 -3.74
N LYS A 225 -31.83 -17.87 -3.77
CA LYS A 225 -30.55 -17.17 -3.58
C LYS A 225 -29.88 -16.89 -4.92
N GLN A 226 -29.57 -15.63 -5.18
CA GLN A 226 -28.86 -15.23 -6.37
C GLN A 226 -27.45 -15.83 -6.38
N ARG A 227 -27.03 -16.39 -7.50
CA ARG A 227 -25.69 -16.92 -7.68
C ARG A 227 -24.71 -15.77 -7.92
N VAL A 228 -23.62 -15.76 -7.17
CA VAL A 228 -22.56 -14.74 -7.27
C VAL A 228 -21.29 -15.39 -7.81
N SER A 229 -20.61 -14.71 -8.72
CA SER A 229 -19.29 -15.11 -9.21
C SER A 229 -18.21 -14.84 -8.16
N THR A 230 -17.16 -15.64 -8.19
CA THR A 230 -15.94 -15.40 -7.42
C THR A 230 -15.07 -14.35 -8.11
N PHE A 231 -14.26 -13.63 -7.33
CA PHE A 231 -13.25 -12.70 -7.82
C PHE A 231 -11.90 -12.96 -7.13
N GLU A 232 -10.82 -12.70 -7.84
CA GLU A 232 -9.47 -12.92 -7.34
C GLU A 232 -8.95 -11.67 -6.62
N LEU A 233 -7.95 -11.86 -5.72
CA LEU A 233 -7.23 -10.76 -5.10
C LEU A 233 -6.25 -10.14 -6.10
N PRO A 234 -5.97 -8.81 -6.02
CA PRO A 234 -5.07 -8.12 -6.95
C PRO A 234 -3.61 -8.45 -6.62
N SER A 235 -3.16 -9.62 -7.05
CA SER A 235 -1.78 -10.08 -6.84
C SER A 235 -0.78 -9.21 -7.59
N GLN A 236 0.36 -8.94 -6.95
CA GLN A 236 1.38 -8.03 -7.46
C GLN A 236 2.78 -8.53 -7.11
N LEU A 237 3.67 -8.56 -8.10
CA LEU A 237 5.11 -8.77 -7.92
C LEU A 237 5.82 -7.43 -8.05
N ASN A 238 6.62 -7.06 -7.04
CA ASN A 238 7.42 -5.84 -7.06
C ASN A 238 8.91 -6.19 -6.99
N ILE A 239 9.69 -5.53 -7.83
CA ILE A 239 11.15 -5.62 -7.84
C ILE A 239 11.68 -4.19 -7.74
N GLY A 240 12.51 -3.91 -6.74
CA GLY A 240 13.01 -2.57 -6.53
C GLY A 240 14.46 -2.49 -6.11
N ALA A 241 15.03 -1.34 -6.39
CA ALA A 241 16.37 -0.99 -5.98
C ALA A 241 16.40 0.43 -5.41
N SER A 242 17.33 0.69 -4.52
CA SER A 242 17.60 2.04 -4.03
C SER A 242 19.07 2.25 -3.74
N TYR A 243 19.47 3.52 -3.80
CA TYR A 243 20.81 3.96 -3.50
C TYR A 243 20.76 5.15 -2.54
N ASP A 244 21.54 5.05 -1.45
CA ASP A 244 21.70 6.11 -0.47
C ASP A 244 22.98 6.90 -0.75
N PHE A 245 22.85 8.18 -1.03
CA PHE A 245 23.95 9.14 -1.10
C PHE A 245 24.12 9.80 0.27
N ASN A 246 25.10 9.36 1.03
CA ASN A 246 25.44 9.97 2.31
C ASN A 246 26.43 11.12 2.05
N PHE A 247 25.95 12.37 2.11
CA PHE A 247 26.80 13.55 1.92
C PHE A 247 27.64 13.82 3.18
N ASN A 248 27.03 13.63 4.34
CA ASN A 248 27.65 13.70 5.65
C ASN A 248 26.76 12.95 6.65
N GLU A 249 27.09 12.95 7.94
CA GLU A 249 26.32 12.28 9.00
C GLU A 249 24.88 12.81 9.12
N SER A 250 24.64 14.06 8.75
CA SER A 250 23.35 14.74 8.87
C SER A 250 22.52 14.73 7.60
N ASN A 251 23.13 14.53 6.43
CA ASN A 251 22.46 14.73 5.13
C ASN A 251 22.53 13.48 4.27
N LYS A 252 21.36 12.97 3.91
CA LYS A 252 21.22 11.78 3.07
C LYS A 252 20.18 11.99 1.99
N LEU A 253 20.51 11.62 0.74
CA LEU A 253 19.58 11.51 -0.37
C LEU A 253 19.41 10.04 -0.74
N THR A 254 18.20 9.53 -0.69
CA THR A 254 17.85 8.19 -1.17
C THR A 254 17.12 8.30 -2.50
N ILE A 255 17.63 7.62 -3.52
CA ILE A 255 16.97 7.44 -4.80
C ILE A 255 16.44 6.01 -4.85
N ALA A 256 15.16 5.82 -5.19
CA ALA A 256 14.54 4.51 -5.26
C ALA A 256 13.75 4.35 -6.56
N SER A 257 13.75 3.13 -7.08
CA SER A 257 12.92 2.73 -8.21
C SER A 257 12.33 1.36 -7.96
N THR A 258 11.09 1.16 -8.41
CA THR A 258 10.37 -0.10 -8.28
C THR A 258 9.60 -0.37 -9.57
N PHE A 259 9.77 -1.56 -10.11
CA PHE A 259 8.91 -2.15 -11.12
C PHE A 259 7.85 -3.00 -10.43
N SER A 260 6.59 -2.83 -10.80
CA SER A 260 5.44 -3.55 -10.26
C SER A 260 4.69 -4.24 -11.38
N ALA A 261 4.77 -5.57 -11.41
CA ALA A 261 3.97 -6.40 -12.31
C ALA A 261 2.62 -6.68 -11.66
N ASN A 262 1.55 -6.23 -12.28
CA ASN A 262 0.18 -6.37 -11.81
C ASN A 262 -0.54 -7.48 -12.57
N SER A 263 -1.08 -8.47 -11.86
CA SER A 263 -1.80 -9.59 -12.51
C SER A 263 -3.13 -9.19 -13.14
N PHE A 264 -3.71 -8.04 -12.73
CA PHE A 264 -5.06 -7.61 -13.11
C PHE A 264 -5.13 -6.15 -13.56
N SER A 265 -4.00 -5.58 -13.92
CA SER A 265 -3.91 -4.23 -14.46
C SER A 265 -2.57 -4.05 -15.17
N ARG A 266 -2.31 -2.85 -15.67
CA ARG A 266 -1.05 -2.49 -16.30
C ARG A 266 0.11 -2.49 -15.30
N ASP A 267 1.28 -2.79 -15.83
CA ASP A 267 2.53 -2.66 -15.07
C ASP A 267 2.83 -1.22 -14.72
N GLN A 268 3.48 -1.04 -13.59
CA GLN A 268 3.87 0.29 -13.11
C GLN A 268 5.38 0.38 -12.91
N ILE A 269 5.93 1.52 -13.29
CA ILE A 269 7.28 1.94 -12.89
C ILE A 269 7.12 3.08 -11.90
N ARG A 270 7.72 2.92 -10.73
CA ARG A 270 7.70 3.89 -9.65
C ARG A 270 9.09 4.43 -9.43
N GLY A 271 9.24 5.75 -9.46
CA GLY A 271 10.48 6.44 -9.13
C GLY A 271 10.27 7.39 -7.97
N GLY A 272 11.24 7.49 -7.07
CA GLY A 272 11.12 8.36 -5.92
C GLY A 272 12.45 8.82 -5.34
N LEU A 273 12.41 10.00 -4.73
CA LEU A 273 13.51 10.66 -4.05
C LEU A 273 13.11 10.96 -2.61
N ARG A 274 14.04 10.75 -1.68
CA ARG A 274 13.89 11.16 -0.28
C ARG A 274 15.15 11.85 0.18
N TYR A 275 15.04 13.11 0.55
CA TYR A 275 16.10 13.85 1.18
C TYR A 275 15.84 13.93 2.68
N THR A 276 16.81 13.50 3.48
CA THR A 276 16.71 13.44 4.94
C THR A 276 17.79 14.32 5.57
N LEU A 277 17.36 15.21 6.44
CA LEU A 277 18.17 16.03 7.33
C LEU A 277 18.04 15.47 8.75
N SER A 278 19.13 14.98 9.31
CA SER A 278 19.18 14.44 10.67
C SER A 278 19.95 15.38 11.57
N SER A 279 19.36 15.76 12.70
CA SER A 279 19.98 16.53 13.76
C SER A 279 19.74 15.83 15.09
N GLU A 280 20.51 16.16 16.12
CA GLU A 280 20.24 15.66 17.48
C GLU A 280 18.84 15.98 17.99
N LYS A 281 18.24 17.10 17.53
CA LYS A 281 16.93 17.60 17.99
C LYS A 281 15.76 17.19 17.12
N ALA A 282 15.99 16.79 15.88
CA ALA A 282 14.90 16.43 14.96
C ALA A 282 15.45 15.75 13.71
N MET A 283 14.62 14.94 13.07
CA MET A 283 14.85 14.45 11.71
C MET A 283 13.74 15.00 10.82
N PHE A 284 14.14 15.62 9.72
CA PHE A 284 13.24 16.13 8.70
C PHE A 284 13.49 15.41 7.39
N SER A 285 12.45 15.02 6.69
CA SER A 285 12.56 14.42 5.36
C SER A 285 11.57 15.05 4.40
N ILE A 286 12.04 15.33 3.20
CA ILE A 286 11.19 15.70 2.06
C ILE A 286 11.23 14.55 1.08
N VAL A 287 10.05 14.21 0.55
CA VAL A 287 9.87 13.11 -0.40
C VAL A 287 9.16 13.59 -1.64
N GLY A 288 9.53 13.02 -2.79
CA GLY A 288 8.82 13.21 -4.04
C GLY A 288 8.88 11.94 -4.87
N GLY A 289 7.84 11.64 -5.61
CA GLY A 289 7.76 10.43 -6.40
C GLY A 289 6.82 10.56 -7.58
N TYR A 290 6.94 9.61 -8.49
CA TYR A 290 6.09 9.49 -9.65
C TYR A 290 5.80 8.01 -9.94
N VAL A 291 4.54 7.71 -10.22
CA VAL A 291 4.08 6.39 -10.64
C VAL A 291 3.68 6.48 -12.10
N TYR A 292 4.42 5.80 -12.95
CA TYR A 292 4.17 5.71 -14.38
C TYR A 292 3.45 4.40 -14.70
N GLU A 293 2.39 4.50 -15.49
CA GLU A 293 1.73 3.39 -16.18
C GLU A 293 1.83 3.63 -17.69
N ASN A 294 1.87 2.57 -18.47
CA ASN A 294 1.82 2.71 -19.92
C ASN A 294 0.53 3.45 -20.31
N SER A 295 0.61 4.36 -21.28
CA SER A 295 -0.50 5.20 -21.75
C SER A 295 -0.95 6.35 -20.83
N LEU A 296 -0.25 6.62 -19.73
CA LEU A 296 -0.56 7.74 -18.83
C LEU A 296 -0.48 9.11 -19.53
N LEU A 297 0.29 9.21 -20.60
CA LEU A 297 0.51 10.45 -21.35
C LEU A 297 -0.37 10.55 -22.61
N THR A 298 -1.20 9.56 -22.90
CA THR A 298 -2.13 9.56 -24.03
C THR A 298 -3.55 9.84 -23.57
N THR A 299 -4.28 10.69 -24.29
CA THR A 299 -5.64 11.11 -23.92
C THR A 299 -6.71 10.04 -24.11
N ASP A 300 -6.39 8.95 -24.80
CA ASP A 300 -7.37 7.96 -25.23
C ASP A 300 -7.45 6.73 -24.32
N GLU A 301 -6.61 6.66 -23.27
CA GLU A 301 -6.57 5.49 -22.40
C GLU A 301 -6.67 5.83 -20.91
N VAL A 302 -7.44 5.02 -20.19
CA VAL A 302 -7.77 5.24 -18.78
C VAL A 302 -6.55 4.98 -17.90
N ALA A 303 -6.01 6.02 -17.29
CA ALA A 303 -5.04 5.88 -16.20
C ALA A 303 -5.74 5.53 -14.89
N THR A 304 -5.06 4.76 -14.03
CA THR A 304 -5.61 4.41 -12.72
C THR A 304 -5.46 5.55 -11.71
N ALA A 305 -6.25 5.51 -10.66
CA ALA A 305 -6.12 6.43 -9.52
C ALA A 305 -4.78 6.27 -8.77
N LEU A 306 -4.01 5.22 -9.07
CA LEU A 306 -2.74 4.92 -8.41
C LEU A 306 -1.53 5.55 -9.11
N SER A 307 -1.69 6.09 -10.32
CA SER A 307 -0.64 6.73 -11.13
C SER A 307 -0.52 8.23 -10.85
N GLY A 308 0.58 8.83 -11.28
CA GLY A 308 0.84 10.26 -11.20
C GLY A 308 1.88 10.68 -10.17
N PRO A 309 2.09 12.00 -10.02
CA PRO A 309 3.06 12.58 -9.10
C PRO A 309 2.57 12.57 -7.65
N SER A 310 3.53 12.48 -6.73
CA SER A 310 3.31 12.61 -5.30
C SER A 310 4.44 13.37 -4.64
N GLY A 311 4.16 13.96 -3.50
CA GLY A 311 5.16 14.65 -2.68
C GLY A 311 4.70 14.74 -1.24
N GLY A 312 5.65 14.92 -0.33
CA GLY A 312 5.33 14.97 1.08
C GLY A 312 6.52 15.34 1.95
N PHE A 313 6.27 15.41 3.22
CA PHE A 313 7.29 15.65 4.22
C PHE A 313 7.03 14.85 5.50
N SER A 314 8.08 14.68 6.27
CA SER A 314 8.05 13.96 7.55
C SER A 314 8.91 14.70 8.56
N PHE A 315 8.36 14.90 9.74
CA PHE A 315 9.08 15.39 10.92
C PHE A 315 9.11 14.32 11.99
N LEU A 316 10.28 14.12 12.60
CA LEU A 316 10.45 13.18 13.69
C LEU A 316 11.26 13.89 14.79
N PHE A 317 10.67 13.96 15.98
CA PHE A 317 11.24 14.64 17.15
C PHE A 317 11.57 13.63 18.23
N PRO A 318 12.71 13.78 18.94
CA PRO A 318 12.97 13.04 20.14
C PRO A 318 11.89 13.30 21.19
N PHE A 319 11.49 12.26 21.88
CA PHE A 319 10.48 12.33 22.94
C PHE A 319 10.92 11.46 24.13
N GLY A 320 10.91 12.05 25.32
CA GLY A 320 11.31 11.32 26.52
C GLY A 320 12.82 11.04 26.62
N THR A 321 13.19 10.05 27.43
CA THR A 321 14.59 9.76 27.81
C THR A 321 15.23 8.57 27.08
N ASN A 322 14.46 7.74 26.37
CA ASN A 322 14.91 6.44 25.85
C ASN A 322 14.99 6.41 24.32
N ASN A 323 15.62 7.39 23.69
CA ASN A 323 15.67 7.50 22.21
C ASN A 323 14.30 7.36 21.52
N SER A 324 13.22 7.58 22.26
CA SER A 324 11.88 7.57 21.71
C SER A 324 11.66 8.79 20.84
N LYS A 325 10.84 8.63 19.79
CA LYS A 325 10.57 9.68 18.82
C LYS A 325 9.08 9.73 18.52
N ILE A 326 8.57 10.94 18.32
CA ILE A 326 7.22 11.19 17.81
C ILE A 326 7.33 11.85 16.45
N GLY A 327 6.52 11.43 15.50
CA GLY A 327 6.57 11.95 14.15
C GLY A 327 5.23 12.30 13.56
N ILE A 328 5.24 13.23 12.62
CA ILE A 328 4.11 13.63 11.80
C ILE A 328 4.53 13.55 10.34
N ASP A 329 3.70 12.92 9.54
CA ASP A 329 3.91 12.70 8.11
C ASP A 329 2.76 13.33 7.33
N TYR A 330 3.07 13.94 6.20
CA TYR A 330 2.09 14.46 5.25
C TYR A 330 2.47 14.07 3.83
N CYS A 331 1.46 13.72 3.06
CA CYS A 331 1.60 13.43 1.64
C CYS A 331 0.46 14.03 0.85
N TYR A 332 0.80 14.57 -0.31
CA TYR A 332 -0.13 14.87 -1.39
C TYR A 332 0.19 14.00 -2.60
N ARG A 333 -0.84 13.40 -3.19
CA ARG A 333 -0.76 12.70 -4.47
C ARG A 333 -1.77 13.29 -5.42
N GLN A 334 -1.33 13.58 -6.64
CA GLN A 334 -2.20 13.95 -7.74
C GLN A 334 -2.44 12.73 -8.62
N SER A 335 -3.70 12.45 -8.94
CA SER A 335 -4.07 11.48 -9.97
C SER A 335 -5.00 12.13 -11.00
N VAL A 336 -5.29 11.42 -12.06
CA VAL A 336 -6.27 11.86 -13.09
C VAL A 336 -7.68 12.04 -12.53
N LEU A 337 -8.00 11.37 -11.42
CA LEU A 337 -9.32 11.42 -10.78
C LEU A 337 -9.41 12.43 -9.63
N GLY A 338 -8.32 13.08 -9.27
CA GLY A 338 -8.28 14.10 -8.22
C GLY A 338 -7.08 14.03 -7.31
N GLY A 339 -6.94 15.03 -6.44
CA GLY A 339 -5.88 15.11 -5.43
C GLY A 339 -6.25 14.35 -4.16
N MET A 340 -5.27 13.71 -3.56
CA MET A 340 -5.41 12.95 -2.31
C MET A 340 -4.48 13.52 -1.26
N HIS A 341 -4.98 13.63 -0.04
CA HIS A 341 -4.21 14.09 1.11
C HIS A 341 -4.12 12.99 2.15
N SER A 342 -2.91 12.68 2.58
CA SER A 342 -2.65 11.72 3.66
C SER A 342 -1.92 12.41 4.81
N ILE A 343 -2.38 12.16 6.01
CA ILE A 343 -1.75 12.64 7.24
C ILE A 343 -1.46 11.43 8.12
N GLY A 344 -0.25 11.33 8.62
CA GLY A 344 0.20 10.26 9.51
C GLY A 344 0.78 10.80 10.80
N ALA A 345 0.66 9.99 11.86
CA ALA A 345 1.34 10.19 13.12
C ALA A 345 2.00 8.88 13.54
N ARG A 346 3.22 8.95 14.09
CA ARG A 346 3.94 7.77 14.56
C ARG A 346 4.67 8.03 15.86
N ILE A 347 4.79 6.98 16.63
CA ILE A 347 5.56 6.93 17.87
C ILE A 347 6.52 5.76 17.75
N ASN A 348 7.80 6.04 17.85
CA ASN A 348 8.87 5.06 17.88
C ASN A 348 9.47 5.06 19.27
N ILE A 349 9.40 3.92 19.94
CA ILE A 349 9.98 3.74 21.26
C ILE A 349 11.30 3.00 21.07
N GLY A 350 12.39 3.70 21.35
CA GLY A 350 13.74 3.16 21.32
C GLY A 350 14.10 2.37 22.58
N GLU A 351 15.36 1.94 22.69
CA GLU A 351 15.88 1.26 23.88
C GLU A 351 15.93 2.16 25.09
#